data_c73e6b96981563e2329b2fb0b3d6582b
#
_entry.id   c73e6b96981563e2329b2fb0b3d6582b
#
_cell.length_a   1.000
_cell.length_b   1.000
_cell.length_c   1.000
_cell.angle_alpha   90.00
_cell.angle_beta   90.00
_cell.angle_gamma   90.00
#
_symmetry.space_group_name_H-M   'P 1'
#
loop_
_entity.id
_entity.type
_entity.pdbx_description
1 polymer ?
#
loop_
_entity_poly.entity_id
_entity_poly.type
_entity_poly.pdbx_seq_one_letter_code
_entity_poly.pdbx_strand_id
1 'polypeptide(L)'
;MLYNKKTFIIISLFIFIIIGISFYEYMHPKFSKELMELDSMVIEKCKIKQDTKFCNDNGVYDKESYKDFLKYASVNTRKTLDTITLSSEIIQNNLFSVIGFFFPLFIVILVVKSLSSDIKTKFYQSIILRKGYKKYLHSKLSEIFIYSLLYPVSLIIIVLISCFITGFNFNIDSVNKGIAVYSKAIENHYQFYFIIVCIATYLTCIFYGLIAFICYIKENNTIVAIIKSYLLCIVLGIFDYIIGNFIFGKIIKMDVYAGTFNIFGYASFNEINNYLLIFLNLLILLIIPSIYIVCKYRRKDKFYEEIEKQTSKI
;
A
#
# COMPACT_ATOMS: atom_id res chain seq x y z
N MET A 1 17.61 -10.50 -17.72
CA MET A 1 16.29 -10.86 -17.16
C MET A 1 16.30 -12.00 -16.13
N LEU A 2 17.31 -12.84 -16.03
CA LEU A 2 17.31 -14.02 -15.15
C LEU A 2 17.79 -13.79 -13.70
N TYR A 3 18.62 -12.79 -13.46
CA TYR A 3 19.27 -12.59 -12.15
C TYR A 3 18.37 -12.08 -11.02
N ASN A 4 17.27 -11.41 -11.35
CA ASN A 4 16.39 -10.81 -10.34
C ASN A 4 15.14 -11.64 -9.99
N LYS A 5 14.93 -12.77 -10.69
CA LYS A 5 13.78 -13.66 -10.44
C LYS A 5 13.75 -14.14 -8.98
N LYS A 6 14.91 -14.49 -8.41
CA LYS A 6 15.01 -14.97 -7.02
C LYS A 6 14.54 -13.90 -6.02
N THR A 7 15.01 -12.65 -6.16
CA THR A 7 14.61 -11.57 -5.24
C THR A 7 13.11 -11.23 -5.39
N PHE A 8 12.62 -11.21 -6.62
CA PHE A 8 11.19 -10.98 -6.89
C PHE A 8 10.32 -12.08 -6.26
N ILE A 9 10.70 -13.35 -6.44
CA ILE A 9 10.00 -14.49 -5.84
C ILE A 9 10.01 -14.40 -4.32
N ILE A 10 11.15 -14.08 -3.70
CA ILE A 10 11.26 -13.96 -2.24
C ILE A 10 10.33 -12.86 -1.71
N ILE A 11 10.33 -11.68 -2.34
CA ILE A 11 9.46 -10.57 -1.95
C ILE A 11 7.98 -10.94 -2.14
N SER A 12 7.64 -11.57 -3.27
CA SER A 12 6.27 -12.03 -3.53
C SER A 12 5.80 -13.04 -2.50
N LEU A 13 6.63 -14.03 -2.16
CA LEU A 13 6.33 -15.02 -1.12
C LEU A 13 6.16 -14.36 0.25
N PHE A 14 7.01 -13.39 0.59
CA PHE A 14 6.88 -12.64 1.84
C PHE A 14 5.54 -11.90 1.92
N ILE A 15 5.13 -11.22 0.85
CA ILE A 15 3.83 -10.55 0.78
C ILE A 15 2.68 -11.56 0.91
N PHE A 16 2.77 -12.70 0.24
CA PHE A 16 1.76 -13.76 0.34
C PHE A 16 1.62 -14.31 1.76
N ILE A 17 2.74 -14.53 2.45
CA ILE A 17 2.74 -14.99 3.85
C ILE A 17 2.04 -13.97 4.73
N ILE A 18 2.29 -12.67 4.54
CA ILE A 18 1.68 -11.63 5.36
C ILE A 18 0.17 -11.49 5.07
N ILE A 19 -0.24 -11.59 3.80
CA ILE A 19 -1.66 -11.66 3.47
C ILE A 19 -2.32 -12.85 4.19
N GLY A 20 -1.69 -14.03 4.16
CA GLY A 20 -2.17 -15.21 4.87
C GLY A 20 -2.28 -15.01 6.39
N ILE A 21 -1.28 -14.38 7.02
CA ILE A 21 -1.30 -14.06 8.44
C ILE A 21 -2.41 -13.05 8.75
N SER A 22 -2.60 -12.01 7.93
CA SER A 22 -3.66 -11.01 8.12
C SER A 22 -5.05 -11.64 8.06
N PHE A 23 -5.30 -12.56 7.11
CA PHE A 23 -6.55 -13.34 7.08
C PHE A 23 -6.68 -14.27 8.29
N TYR A 24 -5.60 -14.93 8.70
CA TYR A 24 -5.61 -15.79 9.88
C TYR A 24 -5.93 -15.01 11.16
N GLU A 25 -5.32 -13.84 11.37
CA GLU A 25 -5.58 -12.97 12.52
C GLU A 25 -7.03 -12.46 12.53
N TYR A 26 -7.56 -12.10 11.36
CA TYR A 26 -8.94 -11.68 11.22
C TYR A 26 -9.94 -12.81 11.53
N MET A 27 -9.67 -14.01 11.01
CA MET A 27 -10.53 -15.18 11.21
C MET A 27 -10.44 -15.77 12.62
N HIS A 28 -9.32 -15.51 13.32
CA HIS A 28 -9.05 -15.97 14.68
C HIS A 28 -8.69 -14.77 15.54
N PRO A 29 -9.63 -13.84 15.79
CA PRO A 29 -9.34 -12.71 16.65
C PRO A 29 -8.83 -13.25 17.98
N LYS A 30 -7.74 -12.64 18.49
CA LYS A 30 -7.20 -12.94 19.82
C LYS A 30 -8.21 -12.44 20.86
N PHE A 31 -9.27 -13.19 21.00
CA PHE A 31 -10.47 -12.91 21.78
C PHE A 31 -10.20 -12.61 23.26
N SER A 32 -8.99 -12.87 23.77
CA SER A 32 -8.79 -12.84 25.22
C SER A 32 -8.52 -11.44 25.78
N LYS A 33 -7.83 -10.53 25.08
CA LYS A 33 -7.48 -9.22 25.64
C LYS A 33 -8.54 -8.15 25.35
N GLU A 34 -8.98 -8.05 24.12
CA GLU A 34 -10.04 -7.08 23.74
C GLU A 34 -11.38 -7.42 24.38
N LEU A 35 -11.67 -8.71 24.55
CA LEU A 35 -12.84 -9.17 25.33
C LEU A 35 -12.74 -8.85 26.80
N MET A 36 -11.55 -8.97 27.41
CA MET A 36 -11.36 -8.57 28.81
C MET A 36 -11.49 -7.05 28.98
N GLU A 37 -11.03 -6.25 28.03
CA GLU A 37 -11.21 -4.79 28.05
C GLU A 37 -12.68 -4.40 27.83
N LEU A 38 -13.39 -5.04 26.90
CA LEU A 38 -14.82 -4.88 26.69
C LEU A 38 -15.63 -5.37 27.91
N ASP A 39 -15.31 -6.51 28.49
CA ASP A 39 -15.92 -7.01 29.74
C ASP A 39 -15.75 -5.99 30.87
N SER A 40 -14.57 -5.41 31.04
CA SER A 40 -14.31 -4.40 32.07
C SER A 40 -15.13 -3.12 31.85
N MET A 41 -15.26 -2.66 30.62
CA MET A 41 -16.08 -1.50 30.26
C MET A 41 -17.59 -1.74 30.49
N VAL A 42 -18.08 -2.93 30.14
CA VAL A 42 -19.51 -3.29 30.36
C VAL A 42 -19.81 -3.43 31.84
N ILE A 43 -18.91 -4.05 32.61
CA ILE A 43 -19.04 -4.16 34.08
C ILE A 43 -19.06 -2.77 34.72
N GLU A 44 -18.21 -1.84 34.25
CA GLU A 44 -18.18 -0.48 34.78
C GLU A 44 -19.47 0.29 34.46
N LYS A 45 -20.00 0.15 33.23
CA LYS A 45 -21.30 0.74 32.85
C LYS A 45 -22.46 0.17 33.62
N CYS A 46 -22.48 -1.13 33.92
CA CYS A 46 -23.48 -1.72 34.78
C CYS A 46 -23.43 -1.15 36.21
N LYS A 47 -22.22 -0.95 36.77
CA LYS A 47 -22.04 -0.34 38.09
C LYS A 47 -22.57 1.10 38.17
N ILE A 48 -22.46 1.86 37.07
CA ILE A 48 -22.91 3.25 36.97
C ILE A 48 -24.43 3.34 36.68
N LYS A 49 -25.13 2.19 36.57
CA LYS A 49 -26.55 2.11 36.16
C LYS A 49 -26.84 2.77 34.80
N GLN A 50 -25.88 2.78 33.93
CA GLN A 50 -26.10 3.15 32.52
C GLN A 50 -26.71 1.95 31.80
N ASP A 51 -27.85 2.20 31.16
CA ASP A 51 -28.68 1.22 30.47
C ASP A 51 -27.88 0.45 29.42
N THR A 52 -27.47 -0.78 29.78
CA THR A 52 -26.87 -1.71 28.86
C THR A 52 -27.70 -2.98 28.85
N LYS A 53 -27.97 -3.51 27.66
CA LYS A 53 -28.74 -4.78 27.47
C LYS A 53 -28.12 -6.00 28.17
N PHE A 54 -26.98 -5.83 28.83
CA PHE A 54 -26.22 -6.89 29.49
C PHE A 54 -26.19 -6.75 31.01
N CYS A 55 -26.97 -5.80 31.56
CA CYS A 55 -27.15 -5.65 32.96
C CYS A 55 -28.53 -6.21 33.34
N ASN A 56 -28.59 -6.96 34.45
CA ASN A 56 -29.89 -7.38 35.03
C ASN A 56 -30.60 -6.16 35.65
N ASP A 57 -31.87 -6.35 36.02
CA ASP A 57 -32.71 -5.30 36.63
C ASP A 57 -32.13 -4.68 37.92
N ASN A 58 -31.19 -5.37 38.55
CA ASN A 58 -30.46 -4.91 39.73
C ASN A 58 -29.16 -4.14 39.39
N GLY A 59 -28.84 -3.93 38.11
CA GLY A 59 -27.61 -3.28 37.64
C GLY A 59 -26.38 -4.16 37.80
N VAL A 60 -26.55 -5.47 37.89
CA VAL A 60 -25.44 -6.44 37.94
C VAL A 60 -25.18 -6.98 36.55
N TYR A 61 -23.89 -7.03 36.18
CA TYR A 61 -23.44 -7.56 34.91
C TYR A 61 -23.77 -9.04 34.74
N ASP A 62 -24.53 -9.38 33.71
CA ASP A 62 -24.85 -10.75 33.35
C ASP A 62 -23.87 -11.31 32.34
N LYS A 63 -22.90 -12.05 32.87
CA LYS A 63 -21.80 -12.64 32.06
C LYS A 63 -22.27 -13.70 31.09
N GLU A 64 -23.36 -14.42 31.37
CA GLU A 64 -23.84 -15.47 30.47
C GLU A 64 -24.56 -14.88 29.25
N SER A 65 -25.46 -13.94 29.47
CA SER A 65 -26.15 -13.22 28.40
C SER A 65 -25.17 -12.50 27.47
N TYR A 66 -24.08 -11.93 28.03
CA TYR A 66 -23.04 -11.30 27.23
C TYR A 66 -22.21 -12.30 26.42
N LYS A 67 -21.87 -13.46 27.01
CA LYS A 67 -21.19 -14.54 26.27
C LYS A 67 -22.03 -15.10 25.13
N ASP A 68 -23.31 -15.28 25.36
CA ASP A 68 -24.25 -15.76 24.35
C ASP A 68 -24.42 -14.72 23.23
N PHE A 69 -24.49 -13.45 23.58
CA PHE A 69 -24.47 -12.35 22.60
C PHE A 69 -23.21 -12.34 21.77
N LEU A 70 -22.01 -12.46 22.39
CA LEU A 70 -20.74 -12.52 21.67
C LEU A 70 -20.64 -13.75 20.77
N LYS A 71 -21.12 -14.91 21.26
CA LYS A 71 -21.20 -16.12 20.47
C LYS A 71 -22.17 -15.96 19.30
N TYR A 72 -23.32 -15.36 19.52
CA TYR A 72 -24.29 -15.04 18.49
C TYR A 72 -23.77 -14.01 17.50
N ALA A 73 -23.16 -12.93 17.97
CA ALA A 73 -22.53 -11.90 17.16
C ALA A 73 -21.37 -12.47 16.32
N SER A 74 -20.51 -13.29 16.93
CA SER A 74 -19.41 -13.94 16.22
C SER A 74 -19.87 -14.94 15.16
N VAL A 75 -20.95 -15.67 15.41
CA VAL A 75 -21.54 -16.61 14.44
C VAL A 75 -22.31 -15.87 13.35
N ASN A 76 -23.04 -14.82 13.68
CA ASN A 76 -23.77 -14.02 12.70
C ASN A 76 -22.86 -13.12 11.87
N THR A 77 -21.83 -12.52 12.44
CA THR A 77 -20.83 -11.78 11.67
C THR A 77 -20.10 -12.69 10.68
N ARG A 78 -19.83 -13.94 11.03
CA ARG A 78 -19.26 -14.91 10.07
C ARG A 78 -20.21 -15.33 8.96
N LYS A 79 -21.52 -15.37 9.23
CA LYS A 79 -22.55 -15.71 8.22
C LYS A 79 -22.93 -14.54 7.30
N THR A 80 -22.75 -13.32 7.78
CA THR A 80 -23.13 -12.09 7.07
C THR A 80 -21.95 -11.25 6.60
N LEU A 81 -20.72 -11.82 6.66
CA LEU A 81 -19.53 -11.13 6.17
C LEU A 81 -19.70 -10.88 4.67
N ASP A 82 -19.69 -9.61 4.31
CA ASP A 82 -19.65 -9.20 2.93
C ASP A 82 -18.19 -9.00 2.46
N THR A 83 -18.00 -9.12 1.14
CA THR A 83 -16.68 -9.00 0.51
C THR A 83 -16.03 -7.64 0.74
N ILE A 84 -16.85 -6.58 0.78
CA ILE A 84 -16.39 -5.19 0.92
C ILE A 84 -15.79 -5.00 2.31
N THR A 85 -16.53 -5.36 3.36
CA THR A 85 -16.07 -5.23 4.74
C THR A 85 -14.84 -6.09 4.99
N LEU A 86 -14.87 -7.37 4.60
CA LEU A 86 -13.73 -8.26 4.82
C LEU A 86 -12.46 -7.77 4.14
N SER A 87 -12.53 -7.44 2.85
CA SER A 87 -11.35 -6.99 2.10
C SER A 87 -10.79 -5.68 2.66
N SER A 88 -11.66 -4.75 3.05
CA SER A 88 -11.26 -3.47 3.59
C SER A 88 -10.61 -3.59 4.96
N GLU A 89 -11.15 -4.42 5.84
CA GLU A 89 -10.55 -4.67 7.15
C GLU A 89 -9.18 -5.34 7.03
N ILE A 90 -9.02 -6.28 6.09
CA ILE A 90 -7.71 -6.89 5.83
C ILE A 90 -6.70 -5.85 5.32
N ILE A 91 -7.11 -4.96 4.41
CA ILE A 91 -6.22 -3.91 3.86
C ILE A 91 -5.87 -2.87 4.95
N GLN A 92 -6.79 -2.60 5.88
CA GLN A 92 -6.58 -1.67 6.99
C GLN A 92 -5.93 -2.32 8.22
N ASN A 93 -5.81 -3.65 8.25
CA ASN A 93 -5.14 -4.32 9.36
C ASN A 93 -3.71 -3.78 9.54
N ASN A 94 -3.31 -3.60 10.79
CA ASN A 94 -2.00 -3.08 11.17
C ASN A 94 -0.84 -3.75 10.43
N LEU A 95 -0.87 -5.06 10.24
CA LEU A 95 0.15 -5.79 9.51
C LEU A 95 0.21 -5.40 8.03
N PHE A 96 -0.94 -5.30 7.35
CA PHE A 96 -0.94 -4.96 5.95
C PHE A 96 -0.65 -3.46 5.72
N SER A 97 -1.07 -2.58 6.62
CA SER A 97 -0.74 -1.15 6.57
C SER A 97 0.77 -0.91 6.76
N VAL A 98 1.42 -1.67 7.65
CA VAL A 98 2.89 -1.67 7.81
C VAL A 98 3.58 -2.08 6.51
N ILE A 99 3.06 -3.10 5.80
CA ILE A 99 3.59 -3.47 4.49
C ILE A 99 3.41 -2.33 3.49
N GLY A 100 2.27 -1.67 3.47
CA GLY A 100 2.01 -0.52 2.61
C GLY A 100 3.11 0.55 2.76
N PHE A 101 3.55 0.81 4.00
CA PHE A 101 4.66 1.71 4.29
C PHE A 101 6.01 1.18 3.76
N PHE A 102 6.23 -0.14 3.74
CA PHE A 102 7.46 -0.75 3.23
C PHE A 102 7.44 -1.07 1.73
N PHE A 103 6.29 -0.95 1.04
CA PHE A 103 6.24 -1.18 -0.41
C PHE A 103 7.24 -0.34 -1.22
N PRO A 104 7.44 0.95 -0.91
CA PRO A 104 8.50 1.73 -1.56
C PRO A 104 9.86 1.06 -1.49
N LEU A 105 10.21 0.50 -0.32
CA LEU A 105 11.48 -0.19 -0.12
C LEU A 105 11.59 -1.45 -0.98
N PHE A 106 10.51 -2.23 -1.12
CA PHE A 106 10.52 -3.42 -1.97
C PHE A 106 10.76 -3.08 -3.44
N ILE A 107 10.07 -2.08 -3.95
CA ILE A 107 10.27 -1.60 -5.34
C ILE A 107 11.69 -1.09 -5.54
N VAL A 108 12.19 -0.27 -4.61
CA VAL A 108 13.55 0.25 -4.63
C VAL A 108 14.58 -0.88 -4.67
N ILE A 109 14.43 -1.91 -3.81
CA ILE A 109 15.33 -3.08 -3.78
C ILE A 109 15.32 -3.80 -5.13
N LEU A 110 14.14 -4.03 -5.72
CA LEU A 110 14.03 -4.74 -7.00
C LEU A 110 14.71 -3.98 -8.13
N VAL A 111 14.45 -2.68 -8.23
CA VAL A 111 15.01 -1.83 -9.30
C VAL A 111 16.54 -1.69 -9.12
N VAL A 112 16.99 -1.36 -7.92
CA VAL A 112 18.43 -1.18 -7.64
C VAL A 112 19.21 -2.47 -7.86
N LYS A 113 18.68 -3.62 -7.41
CA LYS A 113 19.34 -4.93 -7.65
C LYS A 113 19.39 -5.28 -9.13
N SER A 114 18.35 -4.96 -9.92
CA SER A 114 18.33 -5.18 -11.35
C SER A 114 19.45 -4.39 -12.04
N LEU A 115 19.55 -3.11 -11.74
CA LEU A 115 20.59 -2.23 -12.30
C LEU A 115 22.00 -2.62 -11.83
N SER A 116 22.13 -2.92 -10.52
CA SER A 116 23.41 -3.33 -9.92
C SER A 116 23.95 -4.61 -10.56
N SER A 117 23.11 -5.58 -10.83
CA SER A 117 23.49 -6.81 -11.51
C SER A 117 24.06 -6.51 -12.90
N ASP A 118 23.36 -5.71 -13.69
CA ASP A 118 23.79 -5.39 -15.06
C ASP A 118 25.09 -4.59 -15.10
N ILE A 119 25.28 -3.66 -14.17
CA ILE A 119 26.47 -2.82 -14.13
C ILE A 119 27.69 -3.61 -13.62
N LYS A 120 27.55 -4.36 -12.52
CA LYS A 120 28.65 -5.15 -11.95
C LYS A 120 29.14 -6.26 -12.89
N THR A 121 28.23 -6.89 -13.63
CA THR A 121 28.57 -7.92 -14.62
C THR A 121 28.98 -7.36 -15.98
N LYS A 122 28.96 -6.03 -16.14
CA LYS A 122 29.16 -5.35 -17.43
C LYS A 122 28.18 -5.82 -18.52
N PHE A 123 27.09 -6.47 -18.12
CA PHE A 123 26.09 -7.03 -19.04
C PHE A 123 25.36 -5.91 -19.83
N TYR A 124 25.24 -4.72 -19.25
CA TYR A 124 24.70 -3.56 -19.95
C TYR A 124 25.47 -3.23 -21.23
N GLN A 125 26.82 -3.39 -21.26
CA GLN A 125 27.65 -3.13 -22.44
C GLN A 125 27.30 -4.08 -23.58
N SER A 126 27.18 -5.39 -23.28
CA SER A 126 26.82 -6.39 -24.29
C SER A 126 25.41 -6.21 -24.83
N ILE A 127 24.45 -5.77 -24.00
CA ILE A 127 23.09 -5.45 -24.47
C ILE A 127 23.11 -4.19 -25.35
N ILE A 128 23.83 -3.14 -24.95
CA ILE A 128 23.91 -1.90 -25.69
C ILE A 128 24.58 -2.12 -27.05
N LEU A 129 25.63 -2.94 -27.13
CA LEU A 129 26.28 -3.31 -28.38
C LEU A 129 25.33 -4.06 -29.33
N ARG A 130 24.52 -4.99 -28.80
CA ARG A 130 23.61 -5.82 -29.62
C ARG A 130 22.31 -5.14 -30.00
N LYS A 131 21.71 -4.39 -29.06
CA LYS A 131 20.34 -3.86 -29.21
C LYS A 131 20.26 -2.34 -29.26
N GLY A 132 21.36 -1.66 -28.97
CA GLY A 132 21.44 -0.21 -28.88
C GLY A 132 21.01 0.34 -27.51
N TYR A 133 21.54 1.51 -27.18
CA TYR A 133 21.32 2.16 -25.85
C TYR A 133 19.85 2.47 -25.56
N LYS A 134 19.11 2.99 -26.54
CA LYS A 134 17.68 3.32 -26.34
C LYS A 134 16.84 2.10 -25.94
N LYS A 135 17.12 0.95 -26.57
CA LYS A 135 16.42 -0.31 -26.24
C LYS A 135 16.79 -0.82 -24.85
N TYR A 136 18.05 -0.64 -24.43
CA TYR A 136 18.47 -0.96 -23.06
C TYR A 136 17.73 -0.10 -22.05
N LEU A 137 17.73 1.23 -22.22
CA LEU A 137 17.03 2.15 -21.32
C LEU A 137 15.53 1.84 -21.24
N HIS A 138 14.89 1.61 -22.38
CA HIS A 138 13.47 1.24 -22.43
C HIS A 138 13.20 -0.10 -21.71
N SER A 139 14.08 -1.09 -21.88
CA SER A 139 13.95 -2.36 -21.16
C SER A 139 14.02 -2.17 -19.64
N LYS A 140 14.90 -1.27 -19.16
CA LYS A 140 14.99 -0.99 -17.72
C LYS A 140 13.79 -0.23 -17.17
N LEU A 141 13.29 0.73 -17.92
CA LEU A 141 12.05 1.39 -17.58
C LEU A 141 10.86 0.41 -17.56
N SER A 142 10.78 -0.50 -18.55
CA SER A 142 9.74 -1.54 -18.57
C SER A 142 9.81 -2.48 -17.36
N GLU A 143 11.01 -2.78 -16.83
CA GLU A 143 11.16 -3.54 -15.61
C GLU A 143 10.55 -2.82 -14.41
N ILE A 144 10.67 -1.48 -14.33
CA ILE A 144 10.02 -0.68 -13.26
C ILE A 144 8.50 -0.85 -13.34
N PHE A 145 7.90 -0.75 -14.52
CA PHE A 145 6.45 -0.95 -14.69
C PHE A 145 6.01 -2.35 -14.24
N ILE A 146 6.79 -3.39 -14.54
CA ILE A 146 6.47 -4.75 -14.13
C ILE A 146 6.57 -4.92 -12.60
N TYR A 147 7.63 -4.40 -11.97
CA TYR A 147 7.79 -4.49 -10.52
C TYR A 147 6.71 -3.71 -9.77
N SER A 148 6.27 -2.59 -10.35
CA SER A 148 5.21 -1.75 -9.77
C SER A 148 3.85 -2.43 -9.71
N LEU A 149 3.62 -3.49 -10.51
CA LEU A 149 2.39 -4.31 -10.43
C LEU A 149 2.28 -5.11 -9.12
N LEU A 150 3.38 -5.29 -8.39
CA LEU A 150 3.40 -6.13 -7.19
C LEU A 150 2.36 -5.68 -6.14
N TYR A 151 2.21 -4.36 -5.94
CA TYR A 151 1.28 -3.83 -4.95
C TYR A 151 -0.19 -3.96 -5.38
N PRO A 152 -0.63 -3.44 -6.53
CA PRO A 152 -2.02 -3.63 -6.94
C PRO A 152 -2.41 -5.10 -7.08
N VAL A 153 -1.49 -5.98 -7.51
CA VAL A 153 -1.75 -7.43 -7.55
C VAL A 153 -2.01 -7.98 -6.15
N SER A 154 -1.26 -7.53 -5.13
CA SER A 154 -1.51 -7.95 -3.75
C SER A 154 -2.89 -7.53 -3.25
N LEU A 155 -3.35 -6.32 -3.60
CA LEU A 155 -4.71 -5.85 -3.28
C LEU A 155 -5.79 -6.68 -3.98
N ILE A 156 -5.59 -6.97 -5.26
CA ILE A 156 -6.51 -7.84 -6.03
C ILE A 156 -6.61 -9.22 -5.40
N ILE A 157 -5.49 -9.80 -4.95
CA ILE A 157 -5.47 -11.11 -4.29
C ILE A 157 -6.28 -11.07 -2.99
N ILE A 158 -6.16 -10.01 -2.18
CA ILE A 158 -6.95 -9.84 -0.95
C ILE A 158 -8.44 -9.85 -1.28
N VAL A 159 -8.86 -9.06 -2.28
CA VAL A 159 -10.27 -9.01 -2.68
C VAL A 159 -10.75 -10.36 -3.21
N LEU A 160 -9.95 -11.06 -4.03
CA LEU A 160 -10.30 -12.38 -4.53
C LEU A 160 -10.48 -13.40 -3.39
N ILE A 161 -9.55 -13.45 -2.44
CA ILE A 161 -9.68 -14.33 -1.27
C ILE A 161 -10.93 -13.96 -0.47
N SER A 162 -11.20 -12.66 -0.27
CA SER A 162 -12.41 -12.19 0.40
C SER A 162 -13.68 -12.63 -0.33
N CYS A 163 -13.71 -12.55 -1.67
CA CYS A 163 -14.81 -13.06 -2.48
C CYS A 163 -15.06 -14.56 -2.27
N PHE A 164 -14.00 -15.36 -2.25
CA PHE A 164 -14.15 -16.81 -2.01
C PHE A 164 -14.66 -17.13 -0.61
N ILE A 165 -14.22 -16.39 0.41
CA ILE A 165 -14.65 -16.60 1.80
C ILE A 165 -16.11 -16.19 1.99
N THR A 166 -16.55 -15.10 1.37
CA THR A 166 -17.89 -14.52 1.54
C THR A 166 -18.92 -15.01 0.52
N GLY A 167 -18.53 -15.88 -0.43
CA GLY A 167 -19.39 -16.36 -1.49
C GLY A 167 -19.81 -15.26 -2.48
N PHE A 168 -18.92 -14.29 -2.76
CA PHE A 168 -19.16 -13.17 -3.66
C PHE A 168 -20.30 -12.23 -3.21
N ASN A 169 -20.51 -12.12 -1.90
CA ASN A 169 -21.50 -11.20 -1.34
C ASN A 169 -20.94 -9.77 -1.30
N PHE A 170 -21.43 -8.89 -2.17
CA PHE A 170 -21.09 -7.47 -2.23
C PHE A 170 -22.14 -6.57 -1.57
N ASN A 171 -23.15 -7.13 -0.94
CA ASN A 171 -24.15 -6.34 -0.22
C ASN A 171 -23.65 -6.07 1.20
N ILE A 172 -23.42 -4.81 1.53
CA ILE A 172 -23.04 -4.40 2.88
C ILE A 172 -24.23 -4.58 3.80
N ASP A 173 -24.09 -5.39 4.82
CA ASP A 173 -25.15 -5.67 5.78
C ASP A 173 -25.46 -4.42 6.64
N SER A 174 -26.71 -4.27 7.04
CA SER A 174 -27.18 -3.10 7.83
C SER A 174 -26.41 -2.93 9.15
N VAL A 175 -25.92 -4.03 9.73
CA VAL A 175 -25.10 -4.03 10.94
C VAL A 175 -23.71 -3.45 10.66
N ASN A 176 -23.13 -3.77 9.50
CA ASN A 176 -21.80 -3.29 9.09
C ASN A 176 -21.83 -1.82 8.66
N LYS A 177 -22.97 -1.30 8.19
CA LYS A 177 -23.14 0.12 7.84
C LYS A 177 -22.94 1.08 9.01
N GLY A 178 -23.16 0.64 10.23
CA GLY A 178 -22.96 1.44 11.45
C GLY A 178 -21.53 1.39 11.99
N ILE A 179 -20.75 0.38 11.61
CA ILE A 179 -19.39 0.14 12.10
C ILE A 179 -18.36 0.58 11.04
N ALA A 180 -18.75 0.50 9.78
CA ALA A 180 -17.84 0.82 8.67
C ALA A 180 -17.58 2.33 8.60
N VAL A 181 -16.31 2.69 8.74
CA VAL A 181 -15.78 4.06 8.55
C VAL A 181 -15.80 4.45 7.06
N TYR A 182 -16.70 3.86 6.27
CA TYR A 182 -16.74 4.12 4.83
C TYR A 182 -17.62 5.32 4.50
N SER A 183 -17.15 6.14 3.58
CA SER A 183 -18.02 7.16 2.99
C SER A 183 -19.16 6.46 2.25
N LYS A 184 -20.38 7.05 2.28
CA LYS A 184 -21.54 6.55 1.51
C LYS A 184 -21.25 6.34 0.02
N ALA A 185 -20.25 7.02 -0.51
CA ALA A 185 -19.78 6.88 -1.87
C ALA A 185 -19.11 5.51 -2.12
N ILE A 186 -18.36 4.99 -1.15
CA ILE A 186 -17.72 3.67 -1.26
C ILE A 186 -18.76 2.55 -1.16
N GLU A 187 -19.78 2.71 -0.30
CA GLU A 187 -20.88 1.75 -0.18
C GLU A 187 -21.58 1.49 -1.50
N ASN A 188 -21.82 2.56 -2.29
CA ASN A 188 -22.55 2.45 -3.54
C ASN A 188 -21.68 2.09 -4.76
N HIS A 189 -20.37 2.33 -4.70
CA HIS A 189 -19.47 2.20 -5.85
C HIS A 189 -18.12 1.57 -5.50
N TYR A 190 -18.10 0.57 -4.61
CA TYR A 190 -16.88 -0.09 -4.14
C TYR A 190 -15.94 -0.52 -5.27
N GLN A 191 -16.48 -1.16 -6.31
CA GLN A 191 -15.68 -1.66 -7.44
C GLN A 191 -14.94 -0.54 -8.15
N PHE A 192 -15.59 0.60 -8.34
CA PHE A 192 -14.98 1.79 -8.94
C PHE A 192 -13.86 2.36 -8.07
N TYR A 193 -14.10 2.50 -6.77
CA TYR A 193 -13.09 2.97 -5.82
C TYR A 193 -11.91 2.01 -5.72
N PHE A 194 -12.17 0.71 -5.73
CA PHE A 194 -11.10 -0.29 -5.73
C PHE A 194 -10.18 -0.18 -6.95
N ILE A 195 -10.75 0.03 -8.15
CA ILE A 195 -9.97 0.27 -9.37
C ILE A 195 -9.10 1.53 -9.23
N ILE A 196 -9.67 2.61 -8.68
CA ILE A 196 -8.92 3.86 -8.42
C ILE A 196 -7.74 3.60 -7.49
N VAL A 197 -7.94 2.88 -6.39
CA VAL A 197 -6.87 2.52 -5.44
C VAL A 197 -5.78 1.70 -6.12
N CYS A 198 -6.16 0.71 -6.92
CA CYS A 198 -5.19 -0.10 -7.67
C CYS A 198 -4.37 0.74 -8.65
N ILE A 199 -4.99 1.68 -9.36
CA ILE A 199 -4.28 2.58 -10.28
C ILE A 199 -3.38 3.55 -9.50
N ALA A 200 -3.88 4.15 -8.41
CA ALA A 200 -3.11 5.07 -7.59
C ALA A 200 -1.87 4.40 -6.98
N THR A 201 -2.02 3.22 -6.39
CA THR A 201 -0.90 2.44 -5.83
C THR A 201 0.09 2.00 -6.90
N TYR A 202 -0.38 1.66 -8.10
CA TYR A 202 0.48 1.34 -9.24
C TYR A 202 1.35 2.53 -9.66
N LEU A 203 0.73 3.70 -9.86
CA LEU A 203 1.43 4.93 -10.24
C LEU A 203 2.44 5.36 -9.17
N THR A 204 2.08 5.23 -7.91
CA THR A 204 2.97 5.49 -6.77
C THR A 204 4.20 4.56 -6.79
N CYS A 205 4.01 3.27 -7.05
CA CYS A 205 5.12 2.33 -7.19
C CYS A 205 6.03 2.64 -8.37
N ILE A 206 5.48 3.12 -9.50
CA ILE A 206 6.28 3.60 -10.63
C ILE A 206 7.15 4.79 -10.20
N PHE A 207 6.57 5.76 -9.48
CA PHE A 207 7.33 6.89 -8.94
C PHE A 207 8.51 6.44 -8.09
N TYR A 208 8.32 5.49 -7.16
CA TYR A 208 9.41 4.93 -6.35
C TYR A 208 10.48 4.25 -7.21
N GLY A 209 10.08 3.51 -8.21
CA GLY A 209 10.99 2.86 -9.16
C GLY A 209 11.83 3.85 -9.97
N LEU A 210 11.23 4.97 -10.42
CA LEU A 210 11.96 6.03 -11.14
C LEU A 210 12.96 6.74 -10.23
N ILE A 211 12.61 7.03 -8.98
CA ILE A 211 13.55 7.60 -7.99
C ILE A 211 14.71 6.63 -7.72
N ALA A 212 14.42 5.34 -7.56
CA ALA A 212 15.44 4.31 -7.38
C ALA A 212 16.41 4.23 -8.56
N PHE A 213 15.88 4.31 -9.79
CA PHE A 213 16.68 4.36 -11.00
C PHE A 213 17.65 5.55 -11.01
N ILE A 214 17.15 6.75 -10.71
CA ILE A 214 17.95 7.98 -10.68
C ILE A 214 19.04 7.91 -9.60
N CYS A 215 18.69 7.46 -8.41
CA CYS A 215 19.63 7.36 -7.29
C CYS A 215 20.73 6.35 -7.57
N TYR A 216 20.36 5.17 -8.11
CA TYR A 216 21.35 4.12 -8.37
C TYR A 216 22.39 4.54 -9.42
N ILE A 217 21.99 5.22 -10.50
CA ILE A 217 22.96 5.69 -11.51
C ILE A 217 23.97 6.69 -10.93
N LYS A 218 23.65 7.35 -9.83
CA LYS A 218 24.55 8.32 -9.17
C LYS A 218 25.43 7.70 -8.06
N GLU A 219 25.07 6.53 -7.57
CA GLU A 219 25.69 5.92 -6.39
C GLU A 219 26.41 4.61 -6.74
N ASN A 220 27.62 4.43 -6.22
CA ASN A 220 28.43 3.23 -6.48
C ASN A 220 28.01 2.04 -5.63
N ASN A 221 27.51 2.30 -4.42
CA ASN A 221 27.19 1.26 -3.47
C ASN A 221 25.69 0.93 -3.56
N THR A 222 25.40 -0.35 -3.80
CA THR A 222 24.02 -0.86 -3.91
C THR A 222 23.20 -0.58 -2.63
N ILE A 223 23.80 -0.76 -1.44
CA ILE A 223 23.12 -0.56 -0.16
C ILE A 223 22.84 0.93 0.04
N VAL A 224 23.85 1.78 -0.20
CA VAL A 224 23.69 3.25 -0.09
C VAL A 224 22.63 3.75 -1.06
N ALA A 225 22.59 3.23 -2.29
CA ALA A 225 21.58 3.59 -3.26
C ALA A 225 20.15 3.20 -2.81
N ILE A 226 19.98 2.02 -2.20
CA ILE A 226 18.69 1.59 -1.64
C ILE A 226 18.24 2.54 -0.53
N ILE A 227 19.11 2.78 0.47
CA ILE A 227 18.79 3.65 1.62
C ILE A 227 18.46 5.06 1.14
N LYS A 228 19.30 5.64 0.28
CA LYS A 228 19.12 7.00 -0.25
C LYS A 228 17.84 7.14 -1.07
N SER A 229 17.53 6.15 -1.91
CA SER A 229 16.30 6.14 -2.69
C SER A 229 15.06 6.07 -1.80
N TYR A 230 15.08 5.20 -0.80
CA TYR A 230 13.97 5.05 0.13
C TYR A 230 13.74 6.31 0.96
N LEU A 231 14.82 6.87 1.54
CA LEU A 231 14.72 8.13 2.29
C LEU A 231 14.23 9.27 1.40
N LEU A 232 14.69 9.36 0.15
CA LEU A 232 14.22 10.38 -0.78
C LEU A 232 12.73 10.24 -1.10
N CYS A 233 12.24 9.01 -1.26
CA CYS A 233 10.80 8.76 -1.42
C CYS A 233 9.98 9.22 -0.21
N ILE A 234 10.47 8.94 1.02
CA ILE A 234 9.82 9.42 2.24
C ILE A 234 9.81 10.96 2.29
N VAL A 235 10.94 11.59 2.07
CA VAL A 235 11.06 13.05 2.10
C VAL A 235 10.13 13.69 1.07
N LEU A 236 10.13 13.19 -0.18
CA LEU A 236 9.24 13.70 -1.22
C LEU A 236 7.77 13.47 -0.88
N GLY A 237 7.41 12.34 -0.27
CA GLY A 237 6.04 12.08 0.20
C GLY A 237 5.59 13.03 1.30
N ILE A 238 6.48 13.35 2.26
CA ILE A 238 6.19 14.34 3.31
C ILE A 238 6.03 15.74 2.70
N PHE A 239 6.91 16.11 1.77
CA PHE A 239 6.81 17.40 1.06
C PHE A 239 5.51 17.51 0.28
N ASP A 240 5.14 16.46 -0.45
CA ASP A 240 3.89 16.38 -1.20
C ASP A 240 2.68 16.58 -0.27
N TYR A 241 2.65 15.87 0.85
CA TYR A 241 1.62 16.02 1.87
C TYR A 241 1.51 17.45 2.41
N ILE A 242 2.64 18.07 2.81
CA ILE A 242 2.64 19.41 3.38
C ILE A 242 2.22 20.45 2.34
N ILE A 243 2.84 20.42 1.15
CA ILE A 243 2.61 21.42 0.10
C ILE A 243 1.20 21.27 -0.46
N GLY A 244 0.76 20.03 -0.73
CA GLY A 244 -0.57 19.76 -1.25
C GLY A 244 -1.67 20.27 -0.31
N ASN A 245 -1.61 19.92 0.98
CA ASN A 245 -2.59 20.40 1.96
C ASN A 245 -2.51 21.93 2.16
N PHE A 246 -1.32 22.53 2.09
CA PHE A 246 -1.18 23.96 2.20
C PHE A 246 -1.80 24.69 1.01
N ILE A 247 -1.48 24.28 -0.22
CA ILE A 247 -1.97 24.93 -1.44
C ILE A 247 -3.47 24.72 -1.58
N PHE A 248 -3.95 23.49 -1.56
CA PHE A 248 -5.35 23.19 -1.82
C PHE A 248 -6.26 23.48 -0.63
N GLY A 249 -5.82 23.18 0.60
CA GLY A 249 -6.61 23.42 1.80
C GLY A 249 -6.64 24.89 2.23
N LYS A 250 -5.48 25.57 2.30
CA LYS A 250 -5.44 26.94 2.81
C LYS A 250 -5.57 28.01 1.73
N ILE A 251 -4.92 27.86 0.56
CA ILE A 251 -4.93 28.88 -0.49
C ILE A 251 -6.19 28.78 -1.32
N ILE A 252 -6.52 27.58 -1.83
CA ILE A 252 -7.67 27.35 -2.71
C ILE A 252 -8.96 27.17 -1.89
N LYS A 253 -8.83 26.91 -0.58
CA LYS A 253 -9.97 26.67 0.34
C LYS A 253 -10.89 25.53 -0.10
N MET A 254 -10.30 24.49 -0.69
CA MET A 254 -11.02 23.26 -1.00
C MET A 254 -11.07 22.38 0.27
N ASP A 255 -12.19 21.70 0.47
CA ASP A 255 -12.27 20.63 1.48
C ASP A 255 -11.42 19.43 1.00
N VAL A 256 -10.15 19.47 1.39
CA VAL A 256 -9.20 18.42 1.08
C VAL A 256 -9.01 17.55 2.31
N TYR A 257 -9.38 16.30 2.19
CA TYR A 257 -9.06 15.33 3.22
C TYR A 257 -7.54 15.12 3.30
N ALA A 258 -7.03 14.99 4.52
CA ALA A 258 -5.59 14.86 4.80
C ALA A 258 -4.91 13.74 4.00
N GLY A 259 -5.65 12.68 3.60
CA GLY A 259 -5.14 11.57 2.81
C GLY A 259 -4.99 11.82 1.31
N THR A 260 -5.57 12.89 0.76
CA THR A 260 -5.53 13.16 -0.70
C THR A 260 -4.11 13.29 -1.24
N PHE A 261 -3.17 13.80 -0.44
CA PHE A 261 -1.76 13.96 -0.77
C PHE A 261 -0.84 12.99 -0.04
N ASN A 262 -1.40 11.98 0.64
CA ASN A 262 -0.61 10.98 1.34
C ASN A 262 -0.32 9.78 0.42
N ILE A 263 0.77 9.84 -0.32
CA ILE A 263 1.18 8.76 -1.23
C ILE A 263 1.41 7.40 -0.54
N PHE A 264 1.59 7.37 0.77
CA PHE A 264 1.71 6.13 1.54
C PHE A 264 0.35 5.57 1.98
N GLY A 265 -0.70 6.40 1.96
CA GLY A 265 -2.05 6.06 2.42
C GLY A 265 -3.04 5.68 1.32
N TYR A 266 -2.65 5.70 0.04
CA TYR A 266 -3.59 5.42 -1.06
C TYR A 266 -4.18 4.00 -1.07
N ALA A 267 -3.59 3.07 -0.32
CA ALA A 267 -4.19 1.76 -0.12
C ALA A 267 -5.37 1.78 0.87
N SER A 268 -5.49 2.83 1.70
CA SER A 268 -6.63 2.96 2.62
C SER A 268 -7.82 3.56 1.90
N PHE A 269 -8.96 2.86 1.94
CA PHE A 269 -10.19 3.31 1.30
C PHE A 269 -10.84 4.53 1.99
N ASN A 270 -10.43 4.85 3.22
CA ASN A 270 -11.09 5.87 4.06
C ASN A 270 -10.84 7.31 3.63
N GLU A 271 -9.82 7.54 2.81
CA GLU A 271 -9.33 8.89 2.55
C GLU A 271 -9.52 9.36 1.11
N ILE A 272 -10.18 8.53 0.27
CA ILE A 272 -10.36 8.85 -1.15
C ILE A 272 -11.66 9.62 -1.37
N ASN A 273 -11.65 10.91 -1.11
CA ASN A 273 -12.80 11.76 -1.43
C ASN A 273 -12.65 12.54 -2.74
N ASN A 274 -11.43 12.75 -3.21
CA ASN A 274 -11.18 13.49 -4.44
C ASN A 274 -10.18 12.78 -5.34
N TYR A 275 -10.67 11.76 -6.05
CA TYR A 275 -9.85 10.95 -6.97
C TYR A 275 -9.19 11.78 -8.08
N LEU A 276 -9.82 12.87 -8.52
CA LEU A 276 -9.25 13.74 -9.56
C LEU A 276 -7.95 14.40 -9.06
N LEU A 277 -7.96 14.95 -7.84
CA LEU A 277 -6.78 15.55 -7.23
C LEU A 277 -5.69 14.53 -7.00
N ILE A 278 -6.02 13.30 -6.57
CA ILE A 278 -5.07 12.22 -6.40
C ILE A 278 -4.36 11.91 -7.73
N PHE A 279 -5.09 11.76 -8.82
CA PHE A 279 -4.50 11.50 -10.13
C PHE A 279 -3.66 12.66 -10.65
N LEU A 280 -4.13 13.89 -10.50
CA LEU A 280 -3.35 15.07 -10.88
C LEU A 280 -2.05 15.16 -10.09
N ASN A 281 -2.10 14.91 -8.79
CA ASN A 281 -0.92 14.89 -7.94
C ASN A 281 0.07 13.81 -8.37
N LEU A 282 -0.40 12.58 -8.56
CA LEU A 282 0.45 11.47 -9.02
C LEU A 282 1.04 11.72 -10.40
N LEU A 283 0.31 12.35 -11.32
CA LEU A 283 0.85 12.74 -12.62
C LEU A 283 1.99 13.74 -12.47
N ILE A 284 1.85 14.76 -11.62
CA ILE A 284 2.91 15.74 -11.35
C ILE A 284 4.14 15.04 -10.79
N LEU A 285 3.96 14.16 -9.78
CA LEU A 285 5.04 13.41 -9.17
C LEU A 285 5.77 12.49 -10.18
N LEU A 286 5.05 11.90 -11.14
CA LEU A 286 5.64 11.05 -12.18
C LEU A 286 6.34 11.85 -13.27
N ILE A 287 5.82 13.01 -13.64
CA ILE A 287 6.40 13.85 -14.71
C ILE A 287 7.80 14.32 -14.33
N ILE A 288 8.02 14.75 -13.09
CA ILE A 288 9.30 15.29 -12.64
C ILE A 288 10.47 14.30 -12.83
N PRO A 289 10.46 13.06 -12.27
CA PRO A 289 11.54 12.11 -12.46
C PRO A 289 11.62 11.60 -13.91
N SER A 290 10.49 11.50 -14.61
CA SER A 290 10.47 11.08 -16.02
C SER A 290 11.18 12.10 -16.93
N ILE A 291 10.87 13.39 -16.78
CA ILE A 291 11.56 14.47 -17.51
C ILE A 291 13.06 14.45 -17.17
N TYR A 292 13.41 14.31 -15.90
CA TYR A 292 14.80 14.24 -15.49
C TYR A 292 15.54 13.09 -16.16
N ILE A 293 14.96 11.88 -16.20
CA ILE A 293 15.54 10.71 -16.88
C ILE A 293 15.70 10.97 -18.37
N VAL A 294 14.67 11.48 -19.03
CA VAL A 294 14.71 11.77 -20.46
C VAL A 294 15.75 12.87 -20.77
N CYS A 295 15.76 13.97 -20.05
CA CYS A 295 16.70 15.08 -20.30
C CYS A 295 18.15 14.68 -20.03
N LYS A 296 18.40 13.95 -18.92
CA LYS A 296 19.76 13.62 -18.51
C LYS A 296 20.31 12.39 -19.21
N TYR A 297 19.51 11.32 -19.31
CA TYR A 297 19.96 10.01 -19.79
C TYR A 297 19.51 9.67 -21.22
N ARG A 298 18.93 10.62 -21.97
CA ARG A 298 18.67 10.46 -23.40
C ARG A 298 19.95 10.26 -24.19
N ARG A 299 21.04 10.92 -23.77
CA ARG A 299 22.37 10.81 -24.38
C ARG A 299 23.15 9.69 -23.72
N LYS A 300 23.66 8.77 -24.55
CA LYS A 300 24.48 7.63 -24.12
C LYS A 300 25.68 8.07 -23.30
N ASP A 301 26.35 9.15 -23.74
CA ASP A 301 27.60 9.63 -23.14
C ASP A 301 27.43 9.99 -21.66
N LYS A 302 26.34 10.69 -21.29
CA LYS A 302 26.06 11.05 -19.89
C LYS A 302 25.79 9.83 -19.00
N PHE A 303 25.18 8.79 -19.55
CA PHE A 303 24.95 7.55 -18.81
C PHE A 303 26.27 6.82 -18.56
N TYR A 304 27.12 6.73 -19.57
CA TYR A 304 28.44 6.11 -19.41
C TYR A 304 29.34 6.91 -18.47
N GLU A 305 29.38 8.23 -18.59
CA GLU A 305 30.16 9.10 -17.71
C GLU A 305 29.82 8.88 -16.23
N GLU A 306 28.53 8.75 -15.89
CA GLU A 306 28.11 8.47 -14.51
C GLU A 306 28.54 7.07 -14.05
N ILE A 307 28.44 6.06 -14.92
CA ILE A 307 28.88 4.69 -14.60
C ILE A 307 30.40 4.60 -14.47
N GLU A 308 31.16 5.25 -15.35
CA GLU A 308 32.62 5.28 -15.27
C GLU A 308 33.11 5.98 -14.01
N LYS A 309 32.49 7.09 -13.61
CA LYS A 309 32.74 7.73 -12.33
C LYS A 309 32.47 6.80 -11.14
N GLN A 310 31.55 5.87 -11.30
CA GLN A 310 31.28 4.84 -10.30
C GLN A 310 32.39 3.79 -10.24
N THR A 311 32.86 3.31 -11.38
CA THR A 311 33.88 2.26 -11.48
C THR A 311 35.29 2.77 -11.14
N SER A 312 35.58 4.04 -11.34
CA SER A 312 36.89 4.65 -10.99
C SER A 312 37.08 4.91 -9.49
N LYS A 313 36.03 4.79 -8.66
CA LYS A 313 36.07 4.99 -7.22
C LYS A 313 36.16 3.67 -6.44
N ILE A 314 36.20 2.55 -7.11
CA ILE A 314 36.46 1.20 -6.56
C ILE A 314 37.91 0.84 -6.74
#